data_1eeeb340d1bd3e5e384334ff8f8d346c
#
_entry.id   1eeeb340d1bd3e5e384334ff8f8d346c
#
_cell.length_a   1.000
_cell.length_b   1.000
_cell.length_c   1.000
_cell.angle_alpha   90.00
_cell.angle_beta   90.00
_cell.angle_gamma   90.00
#
_symmetry.space_group_name_H-M   'P 1'
#
loop_
_entity.id
_entity.type
_entity.pdbx_description
1 polymer ?
#
loop_
_entity_poly.entity_id
_entity_poly.type
_entity_poly.pdbx_seq_one_letter_code
_entity_poly.pdbx_strand_id
1 'polypeptide(L)'
;MAYTLPDMPDRLNGPCAIYVRKPYDGLEATVGNGSMIAFRVPSHSQVHALHSAGVAAGGTDEGAPGFRAQYSRNFFVGYLRDPLGNKLALFCTAADQAA
;
A
#
# COMPACT_ATOMS: atom_id res chain seq x y z
N MET A 1 -3.01 5.03 13.21
CA MET A 1 -1.99 4.85 12.16
C MET A 1 -2.36 5.71 10.96
N ALA A 2 -1.38 6.33 10.33
CA ALA A 2 -1.60 7.18 9.16
C ALA A 2 -0.60 6.84 8.07
N TYR A 3 -1.07 6.86 6.84
CA TYR A 3 -0.22 6.63 5.66
C TYR A 3 -0.04 7.96 4.94
N THR A 4 1.19 8.44 4.87
CA THR A 4 1.54 9.68 4.17
C THR A 4 2.75 9.44 3.28
N LEU A 5 2.95 10.32 2.31
CA LEU A 5 4.17 10.27 1.51
C LEU A 5 5.37 10.63 2.40
N PRO A 6 6.51 9.94 2.23
CA PRO A 6 7.64 10.11 3.13
C PRO A 6 8.25 11.52 3.14
N ASP A 7 8.10 12.26 2.06
CA ASP A 7 8.65 13.60 1.93
C ASP A 7 7.68 14.71 2.27
N MET A 8 6.54 14.39 2.89
CA MET A 8 5.57 15.38 3.33
C MET A 8 5.95 15.90 4.72
N PRO A 9 6.38 17.16 4.85
CA PRO A 9 6.81 17.68 6.15
C PRO A 9 5.66 18.00 7.10
N ASP A 10 4.46 18.23 6.60
CA ASP A 10 3.31 18.62 7.43
C ASP A 10 2.06 17.89 6.98
N ARG A 11 1.65 16.91 7.77
CA ARG A 11 0.49 16.09 7.47
C ARG A 11 -0.84 16.82 7.60
N LEU A 12 -0.87 17.87 8.41
CA LEU A 12 -2.12 18.60 8.66
C LEU A 12 -2.43 19.59 7.54
N ASN A 13 -1.40 20.16 6.94
CA ASN A 13 -1.56 21.17 5.90
C ASN A 13 -1.09 20.71 4.52
N GLY A 14 -0.58 19.48 4.43
CA GLY A 14 -0.12 18.91 3.17
C GLY A 14 -1.24 18.26 2.38
N PRO A 15 -0.89 17.60 1.28
CA PRO A 15 -1.85 16.84 0.49
C PRO A 15 -2.41 15.66 1.28
N CYS A 16 -3.28 14.90 0.63
CA CYS A 16 -4.05 13.83 1.24
C CYS A 16 -3.22 12.87 2.07
N ALA A 17 -3.80 12.43 3.17
CA ALA A 17 -3.27 11.37 4.00
C ALA A 17 -4.35 10.32 4.21
N ILE A 18 -3.93 9.07 4.44
CA ILE A 18 -4.84 7.98 4.76
C ILE A 18 -4.64 7.63 6.22
N TYR A 19 -5.74 7.62 6.97
CA TYR A 19 -5.71 7.33 8.39
C TYR A 19 -6.36 5.99 8.67
N VAL A 20 -5.66 5.17 9.43
CA VAL A 20 -6.21 3.92 9.96
C VAL A 20 -6.27 4.10 11.48
N ARG A 21 -7.47 4.05 12.03
CA ARG A 21 -7.68 4.36 13.43
C ARG A 21 -8.90 3.62 13.96
N LYS A 22 -9.13 3.72 15.28
CA LYS A 22 -10.33 3.14 15.88
C LYS A 22 -11.58 3.76 15.24
N PRO A 23 -12.63 2.96 15.00
CA PRO A 23 -13.86 3.49 14.42
C PRO A 23 -14.46 4.60 15.27
N TYR A 24 -15.06 5.56 14.60
CA TYR A 24 -15.69 6.71 15.26
C TYR A 24 -16.80 6.28 16.21
N ASP A 25 -17.55 5.23 15.88
CA ASP A 25 -18.67 4.74 16.66
C ASP A 25 -18.25 3.89 17.88
N GLY A 26 -16.96 3.68 18.08
CA GLY A 26 -16.45 2.90 19.21
C GLY A 26 -16.60 1.40 19.07
N LEU A 27 -17.19 0.92 18.02
CA LEU A 27 -17.32 -0.52 17.78
C LEU A 27 -16.02 -1.10 17.26
N GLU A 28 -15.90 -2.42 17.28
CA GLU A 28 -14.71 -3.09 16.78
C GLU A 28 -14.56 -2.88 15.28
N ALA A 29 -13.33 -2.61 14.82
CA ALA A 29 -13.05 -2.44 13.41
C ALA A 29 -13.15 -3.76 12.66
N THR A 30 -13.58 -3.70 11.40
CA THR A 30 -13.57 -4.83 10.49
C THR A 30 -12.74 -4.51 9.27
N VAL A 31 -12.35 -5.55 8.52
CA VAL A 31 -11.38 -5.39 7.43
C VAL A 31 -11.98 -4.88 6.12
N GLY A 32 -13.28 -4.70 6.05
CA GLY A 32 -13.91 -4.23 4.79
C GLY A 32 -13.70 -5.21 3.65
N ASN A 33 -14.33 -6.35 3.71
CA ASN A 33 -14.22 -7.37 2.68
C ASN A 33 -14.61 -6.79 1.32
N GLY A 34 -13.70 -6.73 0.38
CA GLY A 34 -13.92 -6.11 -0.92
C GLY A 34 -13.28 -4.74 -1.07
N SER A 35 -12.66 -4.21 -0.01
CA SER A 35 -11.97 -2.93 -0.06
C SER A 35 -10.46 -3.13 -0.19
N MET A 36 -9.82 -2.25 -0.95
CA MET A 36 -8.37 -2.22 -1.07
C MET A 36 -7.94 -0.80 -1.39
N ILE A 37 -6.81 -0.39 -0.85
CA ILE A 37 -6.22 0.91 -1.17
C ILE A 37 -4.92 0.65 -1.94
N ALA A 38 -4.79 1.27 -3.11
CA ALA A 38 -3.61 1.12 -3.95
C ALA A 38 -2.80 2.40 -3.94
N PHE A 39 -1.52 2.26 -3.63
CA PHE A 39 -0.57 3.37 -3.62
C PHE A 39 0.35 3.25 -4.82
N ARG A 40 0.37 4.29 -5.65
CA ARG A 40 1.29 4.35 -6.76
C ARG A 40 2.67 4.79 -6.27
N VAL A 41 3.69 4.08 -6.70
CA VAL A 41 5.08 4.42 -6.36
C VAL A 41 5.90 4.53 -7.66
N PRO A 42 7.02 5.28 -7.63
CA PRO A 42 7.72 5.61 -8.86
C PRO A 42 8.53 4.50 -9.51
N SER A 43 8.86 3.42 -8.79
CA SER A 43 9.74 2.40 -9.35
C SER A 43 9.43 1.01 -8.83
N HIS A 44 9.89 -0.02 -9.58
CA HIS A 44 9.79 -1.40 -9.14
C HIS A 44 10.55 -1.63 -7.83
N SER A 45 11.71 -0.99 -7.66
CA SER A 45 12.47 -1.14 -6.42
C SER A 45 11.71 -0.62 -5.22
N GLN A 46 10.92 0.43 -5.39
CA GLN A 46 10.09 0.93 -4.30
C GLN A 46 8.92 0.01 -3.99
N VAL A 47 8.34 -0.64 -5.00
CA VAL A 47 7.33 -1.67 -4.73
C VAL A 47 7.92 -2.77 -3.87
N HIS A 48 9.11 -3.28 -4.24
CA HIS A 48 9.81 -4.30 -3.44
C HIS A 48 10.11 -3.81 -2.02
N ALA A 49 10.69 -2.62 -1.91
CA ALA A 49 11.11 -2.09 -0.62
C ALA A 49 9.94 -1.89 0.33
N LEU A 50 8.87 -1.30 -0.16
CA LEU A 50 7.69 -1.02 0.68
C LEU A 50 6.92 -2.28 1.03
N HIS A 51 6.82 -3.23 0.10
CA HIS A 51 6.22 -4.52 0.39
C HIS A 51 6.99 -5.25 1.50
N SER A 52 8.31 -5.32 1.36
CA SER A 52 9.17 -5.96 2.36
C SER A 52 9.07 -5.27 3.72
N ALA A 53 9.09 -3.94 3.72
CA ALA A 53 8.99 -3.17 4.96
C ALA A 53 7.64 -3.41 5.64
N GLY A 54 6.56 -3.46 4.87
CA GLY A 54 5.23 -3.71 5.41
C GLY A 54 5.11 -5.09 6.04
N VAL A 55 5.63 -6.11 5.39
CA VAL A 55 5.63 -7.47 5.94
C VAL A 55 6.50 -7.54 7.19
N ALA A 56 7.67 -6.93 7.17
CA ALA A 56 8.58 -6.91 8.32
C ALA A 56 7.97 -6.18 9.52
N ALA A 57 7.12 -5.19 9.28
CA ALA A 57 6.46 -4.43 10.33
C ALA A 57 5.22 -5.12 10.92
N GLY A 58 4.94 -6.34 10.52
CA GLY A 58 3.83 -7.11 11.07
C GLY A 58 2.69 -7.37 10.08
N GLY A 59 2.84 -6.90 8.85
CA GLY A 59 1.86 -7.18 7.79
C GLY A 59 1.97 -8.61 7.27
N THR A 60 1.02 -8.96 6.42
CA THR A 60 0.94 -10.28 5.81
C THR A 60 1.04 -10.15 4.30
N ASP A 61 1.88 -10.98 3.69
CA ASP A 61 1.99 -11.04 2.23
C ASP A 61 0.68 -11.56 1.61
N GLU A 62 0.19 -10.84 0.63
CA GLU A 62 -1.01 -11.22 -0.13
C GLU A 62 -0.72 -11.31 -1.63
N GLY A 63 0.53 -11.21 -2.01
CA GLY A 63 0.97 -11.31 -3.40
C GLY A 63 2.31 -10.62 -3.57
N ALA A 64 3.38 -11.40 -3.76
CA ALA A 64 4.73 -10.86 -3.91
C ALA A 64 4.82 -9.90 -5.09
N PRO A 65 5.71 -8.90 -5.03
CA PRO A 65 5.88 -7.97 -6.13
C PRO A 65 6.20 -8.67 -7.46
N GLY A 66 5.52 -8.24 -8.50
CA GLY A 66 5.70 -8.81 -9.82
C GLY A 66 4.73 -8.19 -10.83
N PHE A 67 4.92 -8.54 -12.09
CA PHE A 67 4.02 -8.09 -13.14
C PHE A 67 2.69 -8.84 -13.08
N ARG A 68 1.62 -8.13 -13.43
CA ARG A 68 0.28 -8.69 -13.56
C ARG A 68 -0.26 -8.31 -14.93
N ALA A 69 0.19 -9.05 -15.95
CA ALA A 69 -0.11 -8.76 -17.34
C ALA A 69 -1.59 -8.74 -17.65
N GLN A 70 -2.40 -9.47 -16.87
CA GLN A 70 -3.85 -9.48 -17.05
C GLN A 70 -4.51 -8.12 -16.83
N TYR A 71 -3.85 -7.22 -16.10
CA TYR A 71 -4.38 -5.88 -15.89
C TYR A 71 -3.80 -4.88 -16.88
N SER A 72 -2.47 -4.97 -17.09
CA SER A 72 -1.78 -4.07 -17.99
C SER A 72 -0.38 -4.61 -18.22
N ARG A 73 0.18 -4.29 -19.37
CA ARG A 73 1.50 -4.73 -19.79
C ARG A 73 2.59 -4.39 -18.79
N ASN A 74 2.51 -3.18 -18.22
CA ASN A 74 3.56 -2.67 -17.35
C ASN A 74 3.13 -2.60 -15.88
N PHE A 75 2.06 -3.26 -15.53
CA PHE A 75 1.53 -3.19 -14.18
C PHE A 75 2.34 -4.09 -13.26
N PHE A 76 3.17 -3.46 -12.44
CA PHE A 76 4.02 -4.11 -11.45
C PHE A 76 3.46 -3.82 -10.07
N VAL A 77 3.11 -4.85 -9.31
CA VAL A 77 2.36 -4.65 -8.07
C VAL A 77 2.74 -5.70 -7.03
N GLY A 78 2.71 -5.27 -5.77
CA GLY A 78 2.75 -6.16 -4.62
C GLY A 78 1.56 -5.89 -3.72
N TYR A 79 1.02 -6.93 -3.13
CA TYR A 79 -0.13 -6.85 -2.24
C TYR A 79 0.25 -7.31 -0.84
N LEU A 80 -0.30 -6.63 0.16
CA LEU A 80 -0.13 -7.05 1.54
C LEU A 80 -1.34 -6.59 2.35
N ARG A 81 -1.48 -7.19 3.54
CA ARG A 81 -2.41 -6.68 4.54
C ARG A 81 -1.62 -6.05 5.66
N ASP A 82 -2.13 -4.95 6.20
CA ASP A 82 -1.52 -4.36 7.38
C ASP A 82 -1.82 -5.22 8.61
N PRO A 83 -1.23 -4.92 9.78
CA PRO A 83 -1.47 -5.73 10.99
C PRO A 83 -2.93 -5.81 11.42
N LEU A 84 -3.76 -4.88 10.98
CA LEU A 84 -5.19 -4.87 11.29
C LEU A 84 -6.02 -5.57 10.21
N GLY A 85 -5.39 -6.08 9.15
CA GLY A 85 -6.05 -6.84 8.09
C GLY A 85 -6.51 -6.03 6.89
N ASN A 86 -6.22 -4.73 6.84
CA ASN A 86 -6.59 -3.89 5.69
C ASN A 86 -5.72 -4.24 4.48
N LYS A 87 -6.34 -4.43 3.33
CA LYS A 87 -5.61 -4.81 2.11
C LYS A 87 -5.05 -3.58 1.41
N LEU A 88 -3.77 -3.65 1.08
CA LEU A 88 -3.04 -2.58 0.42
C LEU A 88 -2.35 -3.12 -0.82
N ALA A 89 -2.21 -2.27 -1.83
CA ALA A 89 -1.42 -2.56 -3.01
C ALA A 89 -0.38 -1.45 -3.20
N LEU A 90 0.80 -1.83 -3.63
CA LEU A 90 1.86 -0.92 -3.99
C LEU A 90 2.19 -1.19 -5.46
N PHE A 91 2.01 -0.20 -6.32
CA PHE A 91 2.12 -0.47 -7.75
C PHE A 91 2.91 0.59 -8.50
N CYS A 92 3.45 0.17 -9.62
CA CYS A 92 4.17 1.01 -10.55
C CYS A 92 3.77 0.58 -11.97
N THR A 93 3.59 1.55 -12.86
CA THR A 93 3.22 1.28 -14.25
C THR A 93 4.31 1.67 -15.23
N ALA A 94 5.45 2.15 -14.77
CA ALA A 94 6.56 2.53 -15.64
C ALA A 94 7.25 1.29 -16.20
N ALA A 95 7.35 1.20 -17.52
CA ALA A 95 7.83 0.00 -18.20
C ALA A 95 9.29 -0.32 -17.88
N ASP A 96 10.11 0.68 -17.71
CA ASP A 96 11.56 0.56 -17.56
C ASP A 96 12.06 0.95 -16.18
N GLN A 97 11.22 0.90 -15.19
CA GLN A 97 11.57 1.18 -13.80
C GLN A 97 12.03 -0.09 -13.09
N ALA A 98 12.88 -0.84 -13.73
CA ALA A 98 13.45 -2.03 -13.10
C ALA A 98 14.25 -1.65 -11.86
N ALA A 99 14.19 -2.51 -10.88
CA ALA A 99 14.83 -2.26 -9.59
C ALA A 99 16.34 -2.12 -9.71
#